data_c6293360fe12a5c5902b66a8a2b25210
#
_entry.id   c6293360fe12a5c5902b66a8a2b25210
#
_cell.length_a   1.000
_cell.length_b   1.000
_cell.length_c   1.000
_cell.angle_alpha   90.00
_cell.angle_beta   90.00
_cell.angle_gamma   90.00
#
_symmetry.space_group_name_H-M   'P 1'
#
loop_
_entity.id
_entity.type
_entity.pdbx_description
1 polymer ?
#
loop_
_entity_poly.entity_id
_entity_poly.type
_entity_poly.pdbx_seq_one_letter_code
_entity_poly.pdbx_strand_id
1 'polypeptide(L)'
;LVTFDRLRFDFQYPHQITIEQIEQIENTVNFWISEKHDVSIENMSLKVAKEKGAIAMFGEKYSEEVRVIDIPEISMELCGGTHVNNIAEIGLFKIISQTGISSGVRRIEAITGSAILEYLKVKDSIVKNLCEHFKVKPEEIQKRIISLQTDLKDTQKQLEIVQQELAMVKSDKLLDIAESLDNDLKIIVSNVGNVDKKALQHSAERLQNKLGEGAVVLGA
;
A
#
# COMPACT_ATOMS: atom_id res chain seq x y z
N LEU A 1 9.28 1.65 23.40
CA LEU A 1 10.46 0.80 23.19
C LEU A 1 11.43 1.52 22.26
N VAL A 2 12.67 1.66 22.71
CA VAL A 2 13.78 2.20 21.91
C VAL A 2 14.81 1.10 21.76
N THR A 3 15.26 0.86 20.54
CA THR A 3 16.36 -0.04 20.20
C THR A 3 17.40 0.74 19.39
N PHE A 4 18.52 0.12 19.04
CA PHE A 4 19.56 0.81 18.27
C PHE A 4 19.11 1.17 16.82
N ASP A 5 18.09 0.48 16.29
CA ASP A 5 17.65 0.59 14.91
C ASP A 5 16.27 1.25 14.75
N ARG A 6 15.46 1.29 15.82
CA ARG A 6 14.11 1.86 15.76
C ARG A 6 13.57 2.35 17.10
N LEU A 7 12.62 3.27 17.00
CA LEU A 7 11.72 3.71 18.07
C LEU A 7 10.33 3.14 17.81
N ARG A 8 9.69 2.63 18.86
CA ARG A 8 8.25 2.29 18.85
C ARG A 8 7.56 3.03 19.98
N PHE A 9 6.54 3.82 19.63
CA PHE A 9 5.79 4.63 20.58
C PHE A 9 4.29 4.36 20.45
N ASP A 10 3.67 3.97 21.56
CA ASP A 10 2.23 3.70 21.68
C ASP A 10 1.56 4.85 22.41
N PHE A 11 0.45 5.37 21.89
CA PHE A 11 -0.25 6.52 22.49
C PHE A 11 -1.75 6.46 22.22
N GLN A 12 -2.51 7.16 23.04
CA GLN A 12 -3.95 7.24 22.90
C GLN A 12 -4.34 8.27 21.85
N TYR A 13 -4.97 7.80 20.78
CA TYR A 13 -5.52 8.65 19.74
C TYR A 13 -6.63 7.89 18.99
N PRO A 14 -7.87 8.44 18.92
CA PRO A 14 -9.02 7.70 18.41
C PRO A 14 -9.01 7.51 16.89
N HIS A 15 -8.30 8.36 16.14
CA HIS A 15 -8.29 8.35 14.69
C HIS A 15 -6.95 7.88 14.13
N GLN A 16 -6.92 7.56 12.83
CA GLN A 16 -5.68 7.38 12.11
C GLN A 16 -4.98 8.74 11.95
N ILE A 17 -3.66 8.78 12.13
CA ILE A 17 -2.88 9.99 11.87
C ILE A 17 -2.84 10.18 10.34
N THR A 18 -3.16 11.39 9.86
CA THR A 18 -3.08 11.68 8.43
C THR A 18 -1.63 11.85 7.97
N ILE A 19 -1.41 11.79 6.66
CA ILE A 19 -0.08 12.00 6.07
C ILE A 19 0.44 13.39 6.44
N GLU A 20 -0.41 14.40 6.39
CA GLU A 20 -0.08 15.79 6.74
C GLU A 20 0.32 15.91 8.21
N GLN A 21 -0.37 15.20 9.11
CA GLN A 21 -0.01 15.17 10.53
C GLN A 21 1.34 14.47 10.77
N ILE A 22 1.62 13.37 10.04
CA ILE A 22 2.93 12.71 10.09
C ILE A 22 4.03 13.67 9.65
N GLU A 23 3.85 14.36 8.53
CA GLU A 23 4.79 15.36 8.03
C GLU A 23 5.01 16.50 9.03
N GLN A 24 3.95 17.00 9.66
CA GLN A 24 4.06 18.02 10.70
C GLN A 24 4.87 17.54 11.91
N ILE A 25 4.62 16.31 12.39
CA ILE A 25 5.37 15.72 13.49
C ILE A 25 6.85 15.58 13.11
N GLU A 26 7.15 15.03 11.94
CA GLU A 26 8.53 14.86 11.45
C GLU A 26 9.24 16.20 11.33
N ASN A 27 8.58 17.20 10.74
CA ASN A 27 9.14 18.55 10.61
C ASN A 27 9.43 19.19 11.96
N THR A 28 8.50 19.07 12.92
CA THR A 28 8.66 19.63 14.26
C THR A 28 9.81 18.97 15.00
N VAL A 29 9.87 17.63 15.00
CA VAL A 29 10.94 16.89 15.68
C VAL A 29 12.30 17.18 15.04
N ASN A 30 12.39 17.18 13.70
CA ASN A 30 13.64 17.49 13.02
C ASN A 30 14.06 18.95 13.18
N PHE A 31 13.10 19.88 13.32
CA PHE A 31 13.38 21.27 13.65
C PHE A 31 14.03 21.37 15.03
N TRP A 32 13.45 20.77 16.08
CA TRP A 32 14.05 20.74 17.41
C TRP A 32 15.45 20.12 17.43
N ILE A 33 15.63 18.98 16.72
CA ILE A 33 16.96 18.35 16.57
C ILE A 33 17.98 19.34 15.97
N SER A 34 17.56 20.14 14.99
CA SER A 34 18.44 21.12 14.34
C SER A 34 18.81 22.30 15.22
N GLU A 35 18.01 22.62 16.25
CA GLU A 35 18.25 23.67 17.21
C GLU A 35 19.33 23.30 18.26
N LYS A 36 19.70 22.02 18.36
CA LYS A 36 20.80 21.53 19.19
C LYS A 36 20.64 21.81 20.68
N HIS A 37 19.44 21.63 21.21
CA HIS A 37 19.19 21.81 22.65
C HIS A 37 19.98 20.79 23.47
N ASP A 38 20.59 21.26 24.56
CA ASP A 38 21.24 20.40 25.54
C ASP A 38 20.20 19.67 26.38
N VAL A 39 20.51 18.42 26.71
CA VAL A 39 19.69 17.59 27.60
C VAL A 39 20.22 17.68 29.01
N SER A 40 19.45 18.24 29.92
CA SER A 40 19.79 18.26 31.33
C SER A 40 19.23 17.05 32.07
N ILE A 41 19.99 16.54 33.02
CA ILE A 41 19.63 15.38 33.83
C ILE A 41 19.77 15.75 35.29
N GLU A 42 18.66 15.76 36.02
CA GLU A 42 18.61 16.12 37.42
C GLU A 42 17.91 15.04 38.26
N ASN A 43 18.36 14.81 39.46
CA ASN A 43 17.65 14.02 40.45
C ASN A 43 16.92 14.95 41.42
N MET A 44 15.64 14.70 41.62
CA MET A 44 14.84 15.51 42.54
C MET A 44 13.68 14.67 43.13
N SER A 45 12.98 15.22 44.11
CA SER A 45 11.79 14.53 44.64
C SER A 45 10.69 14.47 43.59
N LEU A 46 9.91 13.36 43.57
CA LEU A 46 8.76 13.17 42.67
C LEU A 46 7.76 14.34 42.73
N LYS A 47 7.60 14.93 43.95
CA LYS A 47 6.73 16.09 44.14
C LYS A 47 7.23 17.31 43.36
N VAL A 48 8.49 17.64 43.48
CA VAL A 48 9.13 18.77 42.79
C VAL A 48 9.12 18.56 41.28
N ALA A 49 9.41 17.33 40.80
CA ALA A 49 9.36 17.00 39.38
C ALA A 49 7.97 17.24 38.78
N LYS A 50 6.89 16.81 39.48
CA LYS A 50 5.51 17.05 39.05
C LYS A 50 5.13 18.53 39.06
N GLU A 51 5.58 19.26 40.09
CA GLU A 51 5.36 20.72 40.19
C GLU A 51 6.04 21.48 39.03
N LYS A 52 7.21 21.00 38.57
CA LYS A 52 7.88 21.51 37.36
C LYS A 52 7.22 21.08 36.03
N GLY A 53 6.24 20.19 36.06
CA GLY A 53 5.53 19.74 34.88
C GLY A 53 6.10 18.48 34.20
N ALA A 54 6.98 17.74 34.91
CA ALA A 54 7.57 16.52 34.37
C ALA A 54 6.47 15.46 34.06
N ILE A 55 6.51 14.90 32.85
CA ILE A 55 5.60 13.84 32.40
C ILE A 55 6.04 12.51 33.00
N ALA A 56 5.13 11.85 33.69
CA ALA A 56 5.32 10.51 34.21
C ALA A 56 4.64 9.48 33.29
N MET A 57 5.35 8.42 32.92
CA MET A 57 4.77 7.34 32.10
C MET A 57 3.66 6.60 32.86
N PHE A 58 2.58 6.30 32.18
CA PHE A 58 1.44 5.62 32.77
C PHE A 58 1.81 4.19 33.21
N GLY A 59 1.49 3.84 34.47
CA GLY A 59 1.67 2.49 35.00
C GLY A 59 3.01 2.21 35.68
N GLU A 60 3.95 3.16 35.68
CA GLU A 60 5.21 3.02 36.43
C GLU A 60 5.05 3.47 37.88
N LYS A 61 5.72 2.71 38.78
CA LYS A 61 5.84 3.09 40.20
C LYS A 61 7.15 3.84 40.39
N TYR A 62 7.04 5.10 40.75
CA TYR A 62 8.20 5.95 40.99
C TYR A 62 8.58 5.96 42.48
N SER A 63 9.86 5.99 42.77
CA SER A 63 10.41 6.23 44.12
C SER A 63 10.20 7.69 44.57
N GLU A 64 10.52 8.00 45.80
CA GLU A 64 10.48 9.38 46.33
C GLU A 64 11.45 10.30 45.58
N GLU A 65 12.64 9.79 45.20
CA GLU A 65 13.59 10.44 44.30
C GLU A 65 13.49 9.89 42.91
N VAL A 66 13.43 10.77 41.92
CA VAL A 66 13.28 10.46 40.49
C VAL A 66 14.34 11.19 39.67
N ARG A 67 14.72 10.52 38.58
CA ARG A 67 15.61 11.12 37.58
C ARG A 67 14.73 11.82 36.52
N VAL A 68 14.96 13.11 36.37
CA VAL A 68 14.27 14.00 35.44
C VAL A 68 15.19 14.27 34.26
N ILE A 69 14.66 14.08 33.06
CA ILE A 69 15.30 14.47 31.81
C ILE A 69 14.56 15.69 31.29
N ASP A 70 15.29 16.78 31.11
CA ASP A 70 14.73 18.04 30.64
C ASP A 70 15.41 18.51 29.35
N ILE A 71 14.59 18.76 28.36
CA ILE A 71 14.97 19.46 27.14
C ILE A 71 14.20 20.78 27.17
N PRO A 72 14.85 21.89 27.49
CA PRO A 72 14.20 23.16 27.74
C PRO A 72 13.23 23.57 26.63
N GLU A 73 12.01 23.97 27.00
CA GLU A 73 10.93 24.43 26.13
C GLU A 73 10.32 23.31 25.23
N ILE A 74 10.87 22.09 25.26
CA ILE A 74 10.42 20.97 24.40
C ILE A 74 9.75 19.88 25.24
N SER A 75 10.48 19.29 26.20
CA SER A 75 9.98 18.15 26.97
C SER A 75 10.69 18.02 28.31
N MET A 76 9.94 17.65 29.32
CA MET A 76 10.48 17.23 30.62
C MET A 76 9.82 15.92 31.03
N GLU A 77 10.59 14.88 31.30
CA GLU A 77 10.06 13.54 31.60
C GLU A 77 10.82 12.83 32.73
N LEU A 78 10.13 11.86 33.35
CA LEU A 78 10.74 10.94 34.31
C LEU A 78 11.26 9.72 33.57
N CYS A 79 12.58 9.60 33.42
CA CYS A 79 13.18 8.49 32.70
C CYS A 79 14.49 8.02 33.29
N GLY A 80 14.57 6.70 33.58
CA GLY A 80 15.78 6.03 34.05
C GLY A 80 16.73 5.56 32.94
N GLY A 81 16.34 5.70 31.68
CA GLY A 81 17.12 5.24 30.54
C GLY A 81 18.35 6.08 30.22
N THR A 82 19.10 5.65 29.21
CA THR A 82 20.22 6.43 28.68
C THR A 82 19.71 7.47 27.71
N HIS A 83 20.26 8.68 27.79
CA HIS A 83 19.90 9.80 26.92
C HIS A 83 21.16 10.40 26.30
N VAL A 84 20.99 11.04 25.14
CA VAL A 84 22.03 11.87 24.52
C VAL A 84 22.27 13.11 25.37
N ASN A 85 23.45 13.73 25.26
CA ASN A 85 23.73 14.99 25.95
C ASN A 85 23.17 16.20 25.19
N ASN A 86 23.04 16.07 23.89
CA ASN A 86 22.45 17.09 23.02
C ASN A 86 21.57 16.39 21.97
N ILE A 87 20.38 16.94 21.73
CA ILE A 87 19.43 16.31 20.80
C ILE A 87 19.93 16.27 19.37
N ALA A 88 20.91 17.08 18.98
CA ALA A 88 21.57 16.98 17.68
C ALA A 88 22.24 15.62 17.41
N GLU A 89 22.62 14.89 18.48
CA GLU A 89 23.22 13.56 18.37
C GLU A 89 22.23 12.52 17.81
N ILE A 90 20.90 12.78 17.88
CA ILE A 90 19.86 11.92 17.30
C ILE A 90 19.98 11.90 15.77
N GLY A 91 20.43 13.00 15.17
CA GLY A 91 20.46 13.19 13.71
C GLY A 91 19.07 13.45 13.15
N LEU A 92 18.73 12.80 12.04
CA LEU A 92 17.40 12.91 11.46
C LEU A 92 16.42 11.93 12.13
N PHE A 93 15.14 12.30 12.12
CA PHE A 93 14.02 11.49 12.59
C PHE A 93 13.02 11.24 11.44
N LYS A 94 12.57 9.99 11.27
CA LYS A 94 11.59 9.60 10.25
C LYS A 94 10.61 8.57 10.78
N ILE A 95 9.32 8.83 10.65
CA ILE A 95 8.26 7.85 10.92
C ILE A 95 8.15 6.92 9.71
N ILE A 96 8.24 5.61 9.95
CA ILE A 96 8.19 4.61 8.89
C ILE A 96 6.87 3.85 8.84
N SER A 97 6.15 3.77 9.95
CA SER A 97 4.83 3.13 10.01
C SER A 97 3.93 3.71 11.08
N GLN A 98 2.62 3.56 10.87
CA GLN A 98 1.61 3.73 11.92
C GLN A 98 0.59 2.61 11.84
N THR A 99 0.15 2.10 12.99
CA THR A 99 -0.84 1.03 13.10
C THR A 99 -1.78 1.27 14.28
N GLY A 100 -3.03 0.77 14.18
CA GLY A 100 -3.92 0.65 15.33
C GLY A 100 -3.61 -0.65 16.09
N ILE A 101 -3.49 -0.58 17.41
CA ILE A 101 -3.23 -1.75 18.25
C ILE A 101 -4.51 -2.23 18.92
N SER A 102 -5.31 -1.27 19.41
CA SER A 102 -6.61 -1.50 20.04
C SER A 102 -7.51 -0.28 19.83
N SER A 103 -8.73 -0.34 20.30
CA SER A 103 -9.63 0.81 20.22
C SER A 103 -9.02 2.03 20.92
N GLY A 104 -8.82 3.09 20.15
CA GLY A 104 -8.26 4.35 20.65
C GLY A 104 -6.75 4.35 20.94
N VAL A 105 -6.01 3.26 20.63
CA VAL A 105 -4.56 3.21 20.82
C VAL A 105 -3.85 3.07 19.48
N ARG A 106 -2.90 3.96 19.23
CA ARG A 106 -2.07 4.01 18.04
C ARG A 106 -0.62 3.69 18.37
N ARG A 107 0.05 3.09 17.40
CA ARG A 107 1.49 2.82 17.41
C ARG A 107 2.12 3.51 16.24
N ILE A 108 3.21 4.23 16.49
CA ILE A 108 4.13 4.67 15.45
C ILE A 108 5.45 3.92 15.61
N GLU A 109 6.09 3.66 14.48
CA GLU A 109 7.48 3.22 14.44
C GLU A 109 8.28 4.27 13.68
N ALA A 110 9.42 4.62 14.23
CA ALA A 110 10.31 5.62 13.66
C ALA A 110 11.77 5.14 13.69
N ILE A 111 12.57 5.73 12.84
CA ILE A 111 14.01 5.50 12.73
C ILE A 111 14.75 6.83 12.86
N THR A 112 16.01 6.78 13.29
CA THR A 112 16.87 7.96 13.47
C THR A 112 18.25 7.72 12.89
N GLY A 113 19.00 8.80 12.71
CA GLY A 113 20.42 8.76 12.36
C GLY A 113 20.74 7.96 11.10
N SER A 114 21.71 7.07 11.20
CA SER A 114 22.20 6.28 10.04
C SER A 114 21.16 5.30 9.47
N ALA A 115 20.18 4.85 10.26
CA ALA A 115 19.11 3.98 9.77
C ALA A 115 18.27 4.65 8.69
N ILE A 116 18.14 5.98 8.71
CA ILE A 116 17.46 6.73 7.66
C ILE A 116 18.19 6.63 6.33
N LEU A 117 19.52 6.66 6.33
CA LEU A 117 20.31 6.53 5.09
C LEU A 117 20.06 5.18 4.42
N GLU A 118 20.02 4.10 5.19
CA GLU A 118 19.72 2.78 4.64
C GLU A 118 18.27 2.71 4.12
N TYR A 119 17.32 3.28 4.84
CA TYR A 119 15.93 3.40 4.38
C TYR A 119 15.83 4.16 3.05
N LEU A 120 16.53 5.29 2.92
CA LEU A 120 16.55 6.10 1.70
C LEU A 120 17.22 5.38 0.53
N LYS A 121 18.33 4.67 0.76
CA LYS A 121 19.00 3.85 -0.27
C LYS A 121 18.06 2.80 -0.85
N VAL A 122 17.30 2.11 -0.01
CA VAL A 122 16.32 1.11 -0.47
C VAL A 122 15.24 1.79 -1.33
N LYS A 123 14.69 2.92 -0.89
CA LYS A 123 13.69 3.68 -1.66
C LYS A 123 14.23 4.19 -2.98
N ASP A 124 15.43 4.75 -2.98
CA ASP A 124 16.11 5.24 -4.18
C ASP A 124 16.38 4.11 -5.19
N SER A 125 16.82 2.94 -4.71
CA SER A 125 17.04 1.78 -5.58
C SER A 125 15.75 1.29 -6.25
N ILE A 126 14.62 1.29 -5.52
CA ILE A 126 13.31 0.93 -6.10
C ILE A 126 12.93 1.92 -7.20
N VAL A 127 13.07 3.23 -6.93
CA VAL A 127 12.76 4.27 -7.93
C VAL A 127 13.66 4.13 -9.17
N LYS A 128 14.97 3.92 -8.99
CA LYS A 128 15.91 3.69 -10.08
C LYS A 128 15.53 2.49 -10.93
N ASN A 129 15.24 1.36 -10.29
CA ASN A 129 14.82 0.14 -11.00
C ASN A 129 13.54 0.36 -11.80
N LEU A 130 12.57 1.10 -11.27
CA LEU A 130 11.34 1.45 -11.98
C LEU A 130 11.63 2.36 -13.18
N CYS A 131 12.50 3.37 -13.02
CA CYS A 131 12.92 4.26 -14.09
C CYS A 131 13.60 3.49 -15.23
N GLU A 132 14.51 2.57 -14.89
CA GLU A 132 15.21 1.73 -15.87
C GLU A 132 14.24 0.79 -16.60
N HIS A 133 13.34 0.13 -15.84
CA HIS A 133 12.38 -0.81 -16.40
C HIS A 133 11.39 -0.12 -17.35
N PHE A 134 10.86 1.02 -16.97
CA PHE A 134 9.90 1.78 -17.79
C PHE A 134 10.55 2.77 -18.75
N LYS A 135 11.88 2.97 -18.68
CA LYS A 135 12.65 3.93 -19.48
C LYS A 135 12.09 5.36 -19.38
N VAL A 136 11.80 5.79 -18.18
CA VAL A 136 11.24 7.12 -17.87
C VAL A 136 11.98 7.76 -16.70
N LYS A 137 11.79 9.06 -16.50
CA LYS A 137 12.29 9.78 -15.32
C LYS A 137 11.38 9.52 -14.10
N PRO A 138 11.87 9.72 -12.86
CA PRO A 138 11.08 9.51 -11.64
C PRO A 138 9.72 10.18 -11.66
N GLU A 139 9.63 11.41 -12.14
CA GLU A 139 8.41 12.22 -12.19
C GLU A 139 7.37 11.65 -13.18
N GLU A 140 7.82 10.83 -14.13
CA GLU A 140 6.99 10.26 -15.19
C GLU A 140 6.47 8.84 -14.86
N ILE A 141 6.99 8.20 -13.80
CA ILE A 141 6.65 6.82 -13.44
C ILE A 141 5.13 6.66 -13.28
N GLN A 142 4.50 7.56 -12.52
CA GLN A 142 3.05 7.49 -12.26
C GLN A 142 2.25 7.60 -13.56
N LYS A 143 2.60 8.55 -14.43
CA LYS A 143 1.95 8.74 -15.73
C LYS A 143 2.12 7.49 -16.60
N ARG A 144 3.30 6.87 -16.61
CA ARG A 144 3.58 5.65 -17.37
C ARG A 144 2.74 4.47 -16.89
N ILE A 145 2.61 4.29 -15.57
CA ILE A 145 1.77 3.24 -14.98
C ILE A 145 0.30 3.41 -15.41
N ILE A 146 -0.23 4.64 -15.31
CA ILE A 146 -1.62 4.94 -15.73
C ILE A 146 -1.81 4.64 -17.23
N SER A 147 -0.87 5.04 -18.08
CA SER A 147 -0.90 4.73 -19.51
C SER A 147 -0.96 3.22 -19.75
N LEU A 148 -0.08 2.44 -19.11
CA LEU A 148 -0.04 1.00 -19.26
C LEU A 148 -1.33 0.32 -18.79
N GLN A 149 -1.96 0.80 -17.74
CA GLN A 149 -3.26 0.30 -17.28
C GLN A 149 -4.37 0.56 -18.31
N THR A 150 -4.33 1.74 -18.95
CA THR A 150 -5.27 2.09 -20.02
C THR A 150 -5.04 1.23 -21.24
N ASP A 151 -3.80 1.12 -21.71
CA ASP A 151 -3.42 0.31 -22.88
C ASP A 151 -3.80 -1.16 -22.68
N LEU A 152 -3.59 -1.70 -21.47
CA LEU A 152 -3.98 -3.07 -21.12
C LEU A 152 -5.51 -3.26 -21.23
N LYS A 153 -6.28 -2.31 -20.67
CA LYS A 153 -7.74 -2.36 -20.73
C LYS A 153 -8.28 -2.28 -22.17
N ASP A 154 -7.69 -1.42 -22.97
CA ASP A 154 -8.10 -1.27 -24.39
C ASP A 154 -7.70 -2.50 -25.21
N THR A 155 -6.51 -3.06 -24.95
CA THR A 155 -6.08 -4.31 -25.60
C THR A 155 -6.96 -5.49 -25.22
N GLN A 156 -7.39 -5.60 -23.98
CA GLN A 156 -8.34 -6.62 -23.54
C GLN A 156 -9.68 -6.50 -24.26
N LYS A 157 -10.21 -5.27 -24.39
CA LYS A 157 -11.44 -5.03 -25.16
C LYS A 157 -11.30 -5.41 -26.65
N GLN A 158 -10.19 -5.03 -27.26
CA GLN A 158 -9.93 -5.39 -28.66
C GLN A 158 -9.83 -6.91 -28.82
N LEU A 159 -9.18 -7.60 -27.90
CA LEU A 159 -9.10 -9.05 -27.91
C LEU A 159 -10.48 -9.69 -27.83
N GLU A 160 -11.36 -9.20 -26.94
CA GLU A 160 -12.73 -9.70 -26.82
C GLU A 160 -13.50 -9.51 -28.13
N ILE A 161 -13.40 -8.34 -28.78
CA ILE A 161 -14.05 -8.06 -30.06
C ILE A 161 -13.55 -9.04 -31.15
N VAL A 162 -12.24 -9.18 -31.28
CA VAL A 162 -11.64 -10.08 -32.28
C VAL A 162 -12.02 -11.54 -32.01
N GLN A 163 -12.07 -11.96 -30.76
CA GLN A 163 -12.54 -13.31 -30.42
C GLN A 163 -14.02 -13.53 -30.80
N GLN A 164 -14.88 -12.53 -30.58
CA GLN A 164 -16.29 -12.60 -31.02
C GLN A 164 -16.42 -12.66 -32.53
N GLU A 165 -15.68 -11.82 -33.26
CA GLU A 165 -15.66 -11.85 -34.74
C GLU A 165 -15.18 -13.20 -35.25
N LEU A 166 -14.11 -13.74 -34.68
CA LEU A 166 -13.61 -15.07 -35.06
C LEU A 166 -14.63 -16.17 -34.79
N ALA A 167 -15.32 -16.13 -33.65
CA ALA A 167 -16.39 -17.06 -33.35
C ALA A 167 -17.54 -16.96 -34.34
N MET A 168 -17.92 -15.73 -34.77
CA MET A 168 -18.94 -15.51 -35.79
C MET A 168 -18.54 -16.10 -37.13
N VAL A 169 -17.32 -15.85 -37.62
CA VAL A 169 -16.82 -16.40 -38.89
C VAL A 169 -16.76 -17.92 -38.86
N LYS A 170 -16.28 -18.49 -37.73
CA LYS A 170 -16.29 -19.95 -37.57
C LYS A 170 -17.70 -20.52 -37.57
N SER A 171 -18.66 -19.87 -36.89
CA SER A 171 -20.07 -20.30 -36.89
C SER A 171 -20.68 -20.27 -38.25
N ASP A 172 -20.45 -19.24 -39.06
CA ASP A 172 -21.03 -19.14 -40.40
C ASP A 172 -20.56 -20.29 -41.32
N LYS A 173 -19.30 -20.74 -41.18
CA LYS A 173 -18.79 -21.92 -41.88
C LYS A 173 -19.43 -23.24 -41.44
N LEU A 174 -19.99 -23.30 -40.24
CA LEU A 174 -20.68 -24.51 -39.77
C LEU A 174 -22.03 -24.73 -40.45
N LEU A 175 -22.62 -23.71 -41.07
CA LEU A 175 -23.81 -23.85 -41.88
C LEU A 175 -23.58 -24.70 -43.15
N ASP A 176 -22.36 -24.63 -43.71
CA ASP A 176 -21.95 -25.36 -44.89
C ASP A 176 -21.80 -26.88 -44.64
N ILE A 177 -21.64 -27.28 -43.37
CA ILE A 177 -21.51 -28.70 -42.98
C ILE A 177 -22.76 -29.23 -42.27
N ALA A 178 -23.88 -28.52 -42.35
CA ALA A 178 -25.14 -28.98 -41.81
C ALA A 178 -25.60 -30.27 -42.50
N GLU A 179 -25.83 -31.31 -41.72
CA GLU A 179 -26.36 -32.59 -42.23
C GLU A 179 -27.88 -32.55 -42.27
N SER A 180 -28.45 -32.98 -43.41
CA SER A 180 -29.90 -33.11 -43.55
C SER A 180 -30.36 -34.51 -43.11
N LEU A 181 -31.34 -34.54 -42.22
CA LEU A 181 -32.01 -35.75 -41.77
C LEU A 181 -33.31 -35.98 -42.57
N ASP A 182 -33.95 -37.12 -42.35
CA ASP A 182 -35.29 -37.41 -42.90
C ASP A 182 -36.25 -36.29 -42.44
N ASN A 183 -37.09 -35.83 -43.34
CA ASN A 183 -38.08 -34.73 -43.19
C ASN A 183 -37.51 -33.29 -43.23
N ASP A 184 -36.46 -33.01 -43.99
CA ASP A 184 -35.86 -31.67 -44.17
C ASP A 184 -35.29 -31.01 -42.88
N LEU A 185 -35.19 -31.75 -41.79
CA LEU A 185 -34.54 -31.31 -40.58
C LEU A 185 -33.02 -31.27 -40.76
N LYS A 186 -32.40 -30.16 -40.34
CA LYS A 186 -30.93 -29.99 -40.40
C LYS A 186 -30.31 -30.06 -39.02
N ILE A 187 -29.17 -30.72 -38.94
CA ILE A 187 -28.38 -30.81 -37.69
C ILE A 187 -26.97 -30.28 -37.92
N ILE A 188 -26.50 -29.50 -36.95
CA ILE A 188 -25.08 -29.09 -36.82
C ILE A 188 -24.55 -29.60 -35.50
N VAL A 189 -23.51 -30.45 -35.55
CA VAL A 189 -22.75 -30.89 -34.37
C VAL A 189 -21.28 -30.53 -34.61
N SER A 190 -20.72 -29.65 -33.80
CA SER A 190 -19.33 -29.23 -33.98
C SER A 190 -18.66 -28.81 -32.69
N ASN A 191 -17.35 -28.99 -32.64
CA ASN A 191 -16.49 -28.39 -31.60
C ASN A 191 -15.91 -27.10 -32.18
N VAL A 192 -16.23 -25.96 -31.54
CA VAL A 192 -15.76 -24.62 -31.96
C VAL A 192 -14.45 -24.22 -31.34
N GLY A 193 -13.85 -25.13 -30.55
CA GLY A 193 -12.58 -24.89 -29.87
C GLY A 193 -12.72 -24.03 -28.62
N ASN A 194 -11.60 -23.45 -28.15
CA ASN A 194 -11.57 -22.72 -26.92
C ASN A 194 -12.27 -21.36 -27.05
N VAL A 195 -13.55 -21.31 -26.73
CA VAL A 195 -14.40 -20.10 -26.70
C VAL A 195 -15.08 -20.00 -25.35
N ASP A 196 -15.33 -18.77 -24.89
CA ASP A 196 -16.02 -18.56 -23.61
C ASP A 196 -17.51 -18.97 -23.72
N LYS A 197 -18.14 -19.18 -22.55
CA LYS A 197 -19.55 -19.61 -22.46
C LYS A 197 -20.51 -18.67 -23.17
N LYS A 198 -20.28 -17.35 -23.14
CA LYS A 198 -21.15 -16.36 -23.77
C LYS A 198 -21.03 -16.41 -25.30
N ALA A 199 -19.79 -16.49 -25.80
CA ALA A 199 -19.54 -16.62 -27.25
C ALA A 199 -20.10 -17.95 -27.79
N LEU A 200 -19.99 -19.05 -27.03
CA LEU A 200 -20.58 -20.33 -27.40
C LEU A 200 -22.11 -20.24 -27.50
N GLN A 201 -22.77 -19.65 -26.51
CA GLN A 201 -24.22 -19.46 -26.50
C GLN A 201 -24.68 -18.58 -27.66
N HIS A 202 -24.03 -17.44 -27.89
CA HIS A 202 -24.32 -16.53 -28.98
C HIS A 202 -24.17 -17.21 -30.36
N SER A 203 -23.12 -18.03 -30.52
CA SER A 203 -22.87 -18.79 -31.73
C SER A 203 -23.98 -19.83 -31.98
N ALA A 204 -24.41 -20.54 -30.94
CA ALA A 204 -25.49 -21.52 -31.03
C ALA A 204 -26.83 -20.85 -31.38
N GLU A 205 -27.21 -19.77 -30.71
CA GLU A 205 -28.45 -19.02 -31.01
C GLU A 205 -28.46 -18.47 -32.44
N ARG A 206 -27.33 -17.94 -32.91
CA ARG A 206 -27.20 -17.43 -34.27
C ARG A 206 -27.30 -18.51 -35.32
N LEU A 207 -26.64 -19.66 -35.12
CA LEU A 207 -26.74 -20.82 -36.02
C LEU A 207 -28.15 -21.36 -36.04
N GLN A 208 -28.81 -21.48 -34.90
CA GLN A 208 -30.21 -21.93 -34.81
C GLN A 208 -31.15 -21.02 -35.61
N ASN A 209 -30.98 -19.69 -35.47
CA ASN A 209 -31.79 -18.71 -36.21
C ASN A 209 -31.56 -18.77 -37.73
N LYS A 210 -30.34 -19.08 -38.19
CA LYS A 210 -30.02 -19.22 -39.61
C LYS A 210 -30.42 -20.59 -40.19
N LEU A 211 -30.36 -21.63 -39.36
CA LEU A 211 -30.71 -23.00 -39.77
C LEU A 211 -32.21 -23.17 -39.98
N GLY A 212 -33.04 -22.46 -39.22
CA GLY A 212 -34.50 -22.61 -39.22
C GLY A 212 -34.94 -23.86 -38.45
N GLU A 213 -35.60 -24.78 -39.12
CA GLU A 213 -36.01 -26.04 -38.52
C GLU A 213 -34.83 -27.01 -38.45
N GLY A 214 -34.33 -27.23 -37.20
CA GLY A 214 -33.18 -28.09 -36.98
C GLY A 214 -32.62 -28.00 -35.54
N ALA A 215 -31.51 -28.65 -35.30
CA ALA A 215 -30.83 -28.66 -34.01
C ALA A 215 -29.35 -28.25 -34.15
N VAL A 216 -28.86 -27.48 -33.19
CA VAL A 216 -27.46 -27.04 -33.11
C VAL A 216 -26.86 -27.50 -31.78
N VAL A 217 -25.79 -28.29 -31.84
CA VAL A 217 -25.02 -28.77 -30.70
C VAL A 217 -23.59 -28.29 -30.88
N LEU A 218 -23.15 -27.40 -30.02
CA LEU A 218 -21.77 -26.87 -30.00
C LEU A 218 -21.04 -27.28 -28.72
N GLY A 219 -19.80 -27.75 -28.86
CA GLY A 219 -18.84 -27.99 -27.78
C GLY A 219 -17.67 -27.00 -27.85
N ALA A 220 -17.07 -26.71 -26.71
CA ALA A 220 -15.86 -25.90 -26.60
C ALA A 220 -14.87 -26.52 -25.62
#